data_83101612d4ec5e41e5ef2f622847189b
#
_entry.id   83101612d4ec5e41e5ef2f622847189b
#
_cell.length_a   1.000
_cell.length_b   1.000
_cell.length_c   1.000
_cell.angle_alpha   90.00
_cell.angle_beta   90.00
_cell.angle_gamma   90.00
#
_symmetry.space_group_name_H-M   'P 1'
#
loop_
_entity.id
_entity.type
_entity.pdbx_description
1 polymer ?
#
loop_
_entity_poly.entity_id
_entity_poly.type
_entity_poly.pdbx_seq_one_letter_code
_entity_poly.pdbx_strand_id
1 'polypeptide(L)'
;MCSKATDGNKPGSYIKKRVNEIENVLDQLLDSGIKPKNIFLSGVSAGGWSSLMLMPKVGKKFNSAIVFAPACCGPRHEINKYPVWRKEIRPRQVKQIKEADLIKALIFAYEDDKFNRSKELMFLKEKSPNTVNIIAYKCGEGHSTYRKDCRINETKKILKKYIEEQG
;
A
#
# COMPACT_ATOMS: atom_id res chain seq x y z
N MET A 1 -4.59 -11.41 10.01
CA MET A 1 -4.89 -12.71 9.37
C MET A 1 -4.25 -12.74 8.00
N CYS A 2 -3.32 -13.65 7.74
CA CYS A 2 -2.87 -13.91 6.37
C CYS A 2 -3.98 -14.68 5.67
N SER A 3 -4.64 -14.06 4.70
CA SER A 3 -5.61 -14.78 3.87
C SER A 3 -4.92 -15.97 3.21
N LYS A 4 -5.43 -17.16 3.43
CA LYS A 4 -5.01 -18.41 2.75
C LYS A 4 -5.39 -18.42 1.26
N ALA A 5 -5.60 -17.27 0.66
CA ALA A 5 -6.05 -17.11 -0.72
C ALA A 5 -4.87 -17.23 -1.69
N THR A 6 -4.26 -18.38 -1.73
CA THR A 6 -3.55 -18.84 -2.91
C THR A 6 -4.46 -19.77 -3.69
N ASP A 7 -5.58 -19.28 -4.16
CA ASP A 7 -6.29 -19.94 -5.24
C ASP A 7 -5.38 -19.85 -6.47
N GLY A 8 -4.77 -20.96 -6.82
CA GLY A 8 -3.71 -21.10 -7.79
C GLY A 8 -4.06 -20.73 -9.23
N ASN A 9 -5.21 -20.10 -9.48
CA ASN A 9 -5.76 -19.97 -10.83
C ASN A 9 -5.64 -18.60 -11.48
N LYS A 10 -5.38 -17.51 -10.73
CA LYS A 10 -5.16 -16.20 -11.37
C LYS A 10 -4.18 -15.34 -10.56
N PRO A 11 -3.03 -14.95 -11.14
CA PRO A 11 -2.10 -14.03 -10.50
C PRO A 11 -2.79 -12.74 -10.07
N GLY A 12 -2.62 -12.34 -8.81
CA GLY A 12 -3.18 -11.10 -8.27
C GLY A 12 -4.66 -11.17 -7.84
N SER A 13 -5.34 -12.32 -7.96
CA SER A 13 -6.75 -12.47 -7.52
C SER A 13 -6.92 -12.20 -6.01
N TYR A 14 -5.94 -12.57 -5.20
CA TYR A 14 -5.96 -12.32 -3.76
C TYR A 14 -5.95 -10.82 -3.39
N ILE A 15 -5.39 -9.94 -4.24
CA ILE A 15 -5.46 -8.50 -4.02
C ILE A 15 -6.90 -8.01 -4.11
N LYS A 16 -7.66 -8.45 -5.12
CA LYS A 16 -9.07 -8.09 -5.26
C LYS A 16 -9.90 -8.57 -4.08
N LYS A 17 -9.68 -9.82 -3.64
CA LYS A 17 -10.34 -10.36 -2.45
C LYS A 17 -10.03 -9.52 -1.22
N ARG A 18 -8.76 -9.19 -1.00
CA ARG A 18 -8.33 -8.35 0.13
C ARG A 18 -8.92 -6.94 0.06
N VAL A 19 -8.96 -6.32 -1.11
CA VAL A 19 -9.60 -5.02 -1.33
C VAL A 19 -11.07 -5.06 -0.88
N ASN A 20 -11.82 -6.09 -1.30
CA ASN A 20 -13.23 -6.24 -0.91
C ASN A 20 -13.39 -6.51 0.60
N GLU A 21 -12.52 -7.32 1.20
CA GLU A 21 -12.52 -7.56 2.64
C GLU A 21 -12.27 -6.27 3.44
N ILE A 22 -11.31 -5.43 3.02
CA ILE A 22 -11.03 -4.15 3.68
C ILE A 22 -12.20 -3.19 3.51
N GLU A 23 -12.82 -3.15 2.33
CA GLU A 23 -14.01 -2.33 2.09
C GLU A 23 -15.16 -2.69 3.03
N ASN A 24 -15.44 -3.98 3.18
CA ASN A 24 -16.48 -4.44 4.12
C ASN A 24 -16.18 -4.02 5.58
N VAL A 25 -14.91 -4.08 6.00
CA VAL A 25 -14.51 -3.61 7.34
C VAL A 25 -14.68 -2.10 7.46
N LEU A 26 -14.34 -1.34 6.41
CA LEU A 26 -14.56 0.11 6.41
C LEU A 26 -16.06 0.45 6.58
N ASP A 27 -16.93 -0.26 5.86
CA ASP A 27 -18.37 -0.04 5.98
C ASP A 27 -18.86 -0.33 7.41
N GLN A 28 -18.44 -1.43 8.03
CA GLN A 28 -18.75 -1.74 9.43
C GLN A 28 -18.27 -0.64 10.42
N LEU A 29 -17.08 -0.08 10.20
CA LEU A 29 -16.56 0.99 11.05
C LEU A 29 -17.39 2.28 10.89
N LEU A 30 -17.78 2.61 9.67
CA LEU A 30 -18.62 3.78 9.40
C LEU A 30 -20.02 3.61 9.98
N ASP A 31 -20.61 2.43 9.82
CA ASP A 31 -21.92 2.08 10.39
C ASP A 31 -21.92 2.13 11.92
N SER A 32 -20.76 1.84 12.56
CA SER A 32 -20.57 2.01 14.00
C SER A 32 -20.37 3.46 14.45
N GLY A 33 -20.41 4.43 13.52
CA GLY A 33 -20.28 5.86 13.80
C GLY A 33 -18.86 6.41 13.78
N ILE A 34 -17.86 5.61 13.41
CA ILE A 34 -16.49 6.10 13.29
C ILE A 34 -16.38 6.98 12.03
N LYS A 35 -15.92 8.21 12.20
CA LYS A 35 -15.79 9.15 11.09
C LYS A 35 -14.60 8.80 10.18
N PRO A 36 -14.71 8.97 8.84
CA PRO A 36 -13.61 8.70 7.90
C PRO A 36 -12.28 9.35 8.29
N LYS A 37 -12.29 10.55 8.82
CA LYS A 37 -11.09 11.27 9.26
C LYS A 37 -10.31 10.55 10.36
N ASN A 38 -10.92 9.67 11.11
CA ASN A 38 -10.33 8.90 12.21
C ASN A 38 -9.87 7.49 11.76
N ILE A 39 -10.03 7.14 10.49
CA ILE A 39 -9.67 5.83 9.96
C ILE A 39 -8.40 5.94 9.11
N PHE A 40 -7.35 5.26 9.51
CA PHE A 40 -6.11 5.14 8.75
C PHE A 40 -5.92 3.68 8.31
N LEU A 41 -5.71 3.45 7.02
CA LEU A 41 -5.38 2.11 6.52
C LEU A 41 -3.87 1.89 6.61
N SER A 42 -3.44 0.90 7.39
CA SER A 42 -2.04 0.56 7.46
C SER A 42 -1.76 -0.82 6.87
N GLY A 43 -0.63 -0.93 6.17
CA GLY A 43 -0.26 -2.20 5.58
C GLY A 43 1.17 -2.30 5.11
N VAL A 44 1.66 -3.53 5.06
CA VAL A 44 3.00 -3.87 4.58
C VAL A 44 2.86 -4.68 3.30
N SER A 45 3.78 -4.49 2.35
CA SER A 45 3.87 -5.28 1.11
C SER A 45 2.51 -5.34 0.39
N ALA A 46 1.96 -6.53 0.18
CA ALA A 46 0.66 -6.70 -0.46
C ALA A 46 -0.51 -6.06 0.33
N GLY A 47 -0.40 -5.93 1.65
CA GLY A 47 -1.37 -5.18 2.46
C GLY A 47 -1.33 -3.69 2.14
N GLY A 48 -0.14 -3.10 2.09
CA GLY A 48 0.05 -1.72 1.68
C GLY A 48 -0.41 -1.47 0.24
N TRP A 49 -0.10 -2.38 -0.68
CA TRP A 49 -0.58 -2.27 -2.06
C TRP A 49 -2.11 -2.33 -2.16
N SER A 50 -2.76 -3.20 -1.37
CA SER A 50 -4.22 -3.28 -1.31
C SER A 50 -4.85 -1.98 -0.80
N SER A 51 -4.23 -1.33 0.21
CA SER A 51 -4.70 -0.05 0.72
C SER A 51 -4.64 1.06 -0.36
N LEU A 52 -3.60 1.06 -1.20
CA LEU A 52 -3.51 1.98 -2.34
C LEU A 52 -4.55 1.67 -3.42
N MET A 53 -4.83 0.38 -3.67
CA MET A 53 -5.85 -0.06 -4.63
C MET A 53 -7.29 0.31 -4.22
N LEU A 54 -7.53 0.64 -2.96
CA LEU A 54 -8.83 1.12 -2.47
C LEU A 54 -9.10 2.58 -2.79
N MET A 55 -8.07 3.40 -3.02
CA MET A 55 -8.22 4.84 -3.23
C MET A 55 -9.24 5.22 -4.33
N PRO A 56 -9.22 4.62 -5.53
CA PRO A 56 -10.19 4.98 -6.57
C PRO A 56 -11.62 4.59 -6.23
N LYS A 57 -11.81 3.57 -5.39
CA LYS A 57 -13.14 3.02 -5.11
C LYS A 57 -13.79 3.68 -3.90
N VAL A 58 -13.04 3.79 -2.81
CA VAL A 58 -13.56 4.19 -1.51
C VAL A 58 -12.65 5.17 -0.74
N GLY A 59 -11.83 5.94 -1.44
CA GLY A 59 -10.87 6.87 -0.82
C GLY A 59 -11.51 7.92 0.10
N LYS A 60 -12.82 8.13 0.01
CA LYS A 60 -13.58 9.03 0.89
C LYS A 60 -14.03 8.37 2.20
N LYS A 61 -13.93 7.04 2.31
CA LYS A 61 -14.35 6.27 3.50
C LYS A 61 -13.29 6.21 4.60
N PHE A 62 -12.08 6.72 4.34
CA PHE A 62 -10.97 6.75 5.29
C PHE A 62 -10.11 7.99 5.08
N ASN A 63 -9.29 8.32 6.08
CA ASN A 63 -8.44 9.51 6.05
C ASN A 63 -7.31 9.35 5.03
N SER A 64 -6.45 8.37 5.24
CA SER A 64 -5.28 8.13 4.39
C SER A 64 -4.72 6.70 4.56
N ALA A 65 -3.81 6.31 3.67
CA ALA A 65 -3.07 5.06 3.78
C ALA A 65 -1.65 5.32 4.33
N ILE A 66 -1.23 4.50 5.30
CA ILE A 66 0.14 4.47 5.84
C ILE A 66 0.73 3.12 5.46
N VAL A 67 1.65 3.11 4.50
CA VAL A 67 2.07 1.85 3.88
C VAL A 67 3.59 1.66 3.89
N PHE A 68 4.02 0.42 4.11
CA PHE A 68 5.42 0.03 4.18
C PHE A 68 5.75 -0.95 3.06
N ALA A 69 6.80 -0.67 2.29
CA ALA A 69 7.22 -1.50 1.16
C ALA A 69 6.04 -1.98 0.29
N PRO A 70 5.12 -1.09 -0.16
CA PRO A 70 3.91 -1.52 -0.83
C PRO A 70 4.24 -2.23 -2.14
N ALA A 71 3.89 -3.51 -2.23
CA ALA A 71 4.13 -4.35 -3.41
C ALA A 71 3.16 -5.52 -3.44
N CYS A 72 2.77 -5.96 -4.62
CA CYS A 72 2.01 -7.19 -4.79
C CYS A 72 2.93 -8.35 -5.19
N CYS A 73 2.48 -9.56 -4.90
CA CYS A 73 2.91 -10.79 -5.56
C CYS A 73 4.43 -11.02 -5.52
N GLY A 74 4.93 -11.47 -4.39
CA GLY A 74 6.35 -11.69 -4.09
C GLY A 74 7.17 -12.56 -5.08
N PRO A 75 8.49 -12.77 -4.82
CA PRO A 75 9.43 -13.39 -5.76
C PRO A 75 9.03 -14.77 -6.23
N ARG A 76 8.39 -15.55 -5.38
CA ARG A 76 7.88 -16.89 -5.73
C ARG A 76 6.91 -16.89 -6.92
N HIS A 77 6.24 -15.76 -7.17
CA HIS A 77 5.33 -15.59 -8.29
C HIS A 77 6.03 -15.04 -9.54
N GLU A 78 7.21 -14.43 -9.38
CA GLU A 78 7.97 -13.87 -10.50
C GLU A 78 8.93 -14.87 -11.14
N ILE A 79 9.47 -15.81 -10.35
CA ILE A 79 10.58 -16.68 -10.81
C ILE A 79 10.09 -17.92 -11.55
N ASN A 80 8.98 -18.54 -11.15
CA ASN A 80 8.62 -19.86 -11.67
C ASN A 80 7.32 -19.96 -12.49
N LYS A 81 6.30 -19.20 -12.16
CA LYS A 81 5.00 -19.28 -12.85
C LYS A 81 4.46 -17.95 -13.33
N TYR A 82 4.92 -16.84 -12.75
CA TYR A 82 4.31 -15.54 -12.95
C TYR A 82 5.37 -14.43 -13.06
N PRO A 83 6.21 -14.40 -14.10
CA PRO A 83 7.00 -13.19 -14.43
C PRO A 83 6.09 -12.02 -14.78
N VAL A 84 4.84 -12.18 -14.45
CA VAL A 84 3.67 -11.46 -14.94
C VAL A 84 3.36 -10.25 -14.09
N TRP A 85 3.80 -10.20 -12.78
CA TRP A 85 3.38 -9.05 -11.98
C TRP A 85 3.95 -7.74 -12.51
N ARG A 86 5.26 -7.67 -12.72
CA ARG A 86 5.88 -6.42 -13.20
C ARG A 86 5.44 -6.06 -14.61
N LYS A 87 5.28 -7.05 -15.49
CA LYS A 87 4.99 -6.81 -16.90
C LYS A 87 3.52 -6.61 -17.20
N GLU A 88 2.63 -7.30 -16.52
CA GLU A 88 1.21 -7.31 -16.88
C GLU A 88 0.28 -6.82 -15.77
N ILE A 89 0.45 -7.30 -14.54
CA ILE A 89 -0.50 -7.01 -13.46
C ILE A 89 -0.25 -5.62 -12.88
N ARG A 90 1.00 -5.30 -12.53
CA ARG A 90 1.37 -4.02 -11.95
C ARG A 90 0.97 -2.82 -12.82
N PRO A 91 1.21 -2.80 -14.14
CA PRO A 91 0.78 -1.68 -14.98
C PRO A 91 -0.73 -1.44 -14.93
N ARG A 92 -1.53 -2.51 -14.93
CA ARG A 92 -3.00 -2.41 -14.82
C ARG A 92 -3.44 -1.88 -13.46
N GLN A 93 -2.79 -2.34 -12.39
CA GLN A 93 -3.07 -1.88 -11.02
C GLN A 93 -2.64 -0.42 -10.83
N VAL A 94 -1.49 -0.02 -11.36
CA VAL A 94 -1.04 1.39 -11.37
C VAL A 94 -2.04 2.27 -12.12
N LYS A 95 -2.52 1.83 -13.30
CA LYS A 95 -3.57 2.54 -14.02
C LYS A 95 -4.82 2.70 -13.16
N GLN A 96 -5.27 1.64 -12.51
CA GLN A 96 -6.43 1.65 -11.62
C GLN A 96 -6.21 2.60 -10.43
N ILE A 97 -5.05 2.58 -9.76
CA ILE A 97 -4.76 3.51 -8.65
C ILE A 97 -4.80 4.97 -9.13
N LYS A 98 -4.32 5.25 -10.34
CA LYS A 98 -4.35 6.60 -10.95
C LYS A 98 -5.77 7.10 -11.28
N GLU A 99 -6.78 6.24 -11.28
CA GLU A 99 -8.19 6.63 -11.44
C GLU A 99 -8.76 7.33 -10.20
N ALA A 100 -8.08 7.26 -9.05
CA ALA A 100 -8.51 7.98 -7.86
C ALA A 100 -8.53 9.50 -8.10
N ASP A 101 -9.55 10.18 -7.62
CA ASP A 101 -9.63 11.65 -7.63
C ASP A 101 -8.47 12.24 -6.84
N LEU A 102 -8.20 11.68 -5.66
CA LEU A 102 -7.14 12.08 -4.75
C LEU A 102 -6.53 10.85 -4.09
N ILE A 103 -5.20 10.82 -4.02
CA ILE A 103 -4.45 9.83 -3.24
C ILE A 103 -3.90 10.54 -2.00
N LYS A 104 -4.27 10.06 -0.80
CA LYS A 104 -3.69 10.50 0.46
C LYS A 104 -2.88 9.36 1.06
N ALA A 105 -1.57 9.48 1.11
CA ALA A 105 -0.73 8.40 1.60
C ALA A 105 0.60 8.87 2.20
N LEU A 106 1.00 8.21 3.28
CA LEU A 106 2.37 8.18 3.78
C LEU A 106 2.98 6.83 3.41
N ILE A 107 4.08 6.85 2.68
CA ILE A 107 4.70 5.67 2.09
C ILE A 107 6.13 5.55 2.56
N PHE A 108 6.45 4.48 3.26
CA PHE A 108 7.82 4.09 3.57
C PHE A 108 8.32 3.13 2.50
N ALA A 109 9.19 3.63 1.64
CA ALA A 109 9.79 2.89 0.53
C ALA A 109 11.26 2.57 0.84
N TYR A 110 11.79 1.52 0.24
CA TYR A 110 13.18 1.11 0.43
C TYR A 110 13.89 1.07 -0.92
N GLU A 111 15.05 1.74 -1.02
CA GLU A 111 15.79 1.89 -2.27
C GLU A 111 16.32 0.57 -2.84
N ASP A 112 16.57 -0.38 -1.95
CA ASP A 112 17.05 -1.73 -2.26
C ASP A 112 15.90 -2.77 -2.39
N ASP A 113 14.63 -2.33 -2.28
CA ASP A 113 13.49 -3.21 -2.52
C ASP A 113 13.35 -3.56 -4.01
N LYS A 114 13.57 -4.82 -4.32
CA LYS A 114 13.48 -5.33 -5.69
C LYS A 114 12.06 -5.36 -6.27
N PHE A 115 11.02 -5.19 -5.42
CA PHE A 115 9.63 -5.20 -5.88
C PHE A 115 9.13 -3.82 -6.28
N ASN A 116 9.29 -2.83 -5.39
CA ASN A 116 8.92 -1.44 -5.64
C ASN A 116 9.87 -0.49 -4.89
N ARG A 117 10.87 0.01 -5.57
CA ARG A 117 11.75 1.07 -5.07
C ARG A 117 10.97 2.39 -4.99
N SER A 118 11.48 3.34 -4.23
CA SER A 118 10.87 4.67 -4.11
C SER A 118 10.58 5.31 -5.46
N LYS A 119 11.52 5.25 -6.42
CA LYS A 119 11.34 5.77 -7.77
C LYS A 119 10.19 5.11 -8.54
N GLU A 120 9.91 3.85 -8.28
CA GLU A 120 8.82 3.10 -8.93
C GLU A 120 7.44 3.46 -8.34
N LEU A 121 7.42 4.16 -7.19
CA LEU A 121 6.21 4.64 -6.51
C LEU A 121 5.92 6.13 -6.81
N MET A 122 6.81 6.83 -7.52
CA MET A 122 6.67 8.26 -7.81
C MET A 122 5.39 8.60 -8.55
N PHE A 123 4.79 7.67 -9.30
CA PHE A 123 3.50 7.86 -9.96
C PHE A 123 2.38 8.28 -9.00
N LEU A 124 2.47 7.89 -7.72
CA LEU A 124 1.52 8.29 -6.67
C LEU A 124 1.68 9.78 -6.34
N LYS A 125 2.92 10.23 -6.20
CA LYS A 125 3.23 11.63 -5.93
C LYS A 125 2.96 12.53 -7.14
N GLU A 126 3.21 12.04 -8.35
CA GLU A 126 2.84 12.74 -9.59
C GLU A 126 1.33 12.95 -9.69
N LYS A 127 0.53 11.96 -9.28
CA LYS A 127 -0.93 12.05 -9.27
C LYS A 127 -1.46 12.99 -8.18
N SER A 128 -0.84 13.00 -7.00
CA SER A 128 -1.31 13.77 -5.84
C SER A 128 -0.12 14.37 -5.06
N PRO A 129 0.54 15.42 -5.61
CA PRO A 129 1.82 15.92 -5.12
C PRO A 129 1.77 16.47 -3.69
N ASN A 130 0.63 17.01 -3.27
CA ASN A 130 0.48 17.67 -1.98
C ASN A 130 0.01 16.72 -0.86
N THR A 131 -0.47 15.53 -1.20
CA THR A 131 -1.09 14.59 -0.24
C THR A 131 -0.41 13.23 -0.20
N VAL A 132 0.58 12.99 -1.05
CA VAL A 132 1.42 11.80 -1.03
C VAL A 132 2.81 12.14 -0.53
N ASN A 133 3.20 11.54 0.58
CA ASN A 133 4.54 11.62 1.14
C ASN A 133 5.26 10.28 0.96
N ILE A 134 6.39 10.28 0.27
CA ILE A 134 7.25 9.11 0.09
C ILE A 134 8.54 9.32 0.86
N ILE A 135 8.75 8.50 1.88
CA ILE A 135 9.97 8.43 2.69
C ILE A 135 10.81 7.27 2.18
N ALA A 136 11.97 7.59 1.63
CA ALA A 136 12.86 6.60 1.04
C ALA A 136 14.01 6.27 2.01
N TYR A 137 14.17 4.99 2.34
CA TYR A 137 15.26 4.50 3.18
C TYR A 137 16.18 3.57 2.40
N LYS A 138 17.46 3.63 2.70
CA LYS A 138 18.46 2.69 2.20
C LYS A 138 19.05 1.93 3.39
N CYS A 139 18.58 0.72 3.60
CA CYS A 139 18.89 -0.07 4.79
C CYS A 139 19.58 -1.42 4.50
N GLY A 140 19.75 -1.78 3.23
CA GLY A 140 20.46 -2.99 2.83
C GLY A 140 19.69 -4.32 3.01
N GLU A 141 18.41 -4.25 3.41
CA GLU A 141 17.59 -5.44 3.72
C GLU A 141 16.50 -5.72 2.66
N GLY A 142 16.51 -4.95 1.59
CA GLY A 142 15.55 -5.08 0.49
C GLY A 142 14.11 -5.02 0.97
N HIS A 143 13.26 -5.90 0.46
CA HIS A 143 11.83 -5.92 0.79
C HIS A 143 11.53 -6.21 2.27
N SER A 144 12.45 -6.83 2.99
CA SER A 144 12.26 -7.21 4.40
C SER A 144 12.64 -6.12 5.40
N THR A 145 13.10 -4.97 4.94
CA THR A 145 13.59 -3.86 5.76
C THR A 145 12.59 -3.40 6.83
N TYR A 146 11.29 -3.48 6.57
CA TYR A 146 10.26 -3.14 7.54
C TYR A 146 10.24 -4.03 8.81
N ARG A 147 10.95 -5.16 8.79
CA ARG A 147 11.11 -6.09 9.93
C ARG A 147 12.33 -5.79 10.77
N LYS A 148 13.14 -4.83 10.36
CA LYS A 148 14.40 -4.47 11.00
C LYS A 148 14.27 -3.11 11.68
N ASP A 149 15.14 -2.85 12.62
CA ASP A 149 15.14 -1.58 13.37
C ASP A 149 15.72 -0.41 12.58
N CYS A 150 15.94 -0.58 11.28
CA CYS A 150 16.42 0.48 10.41
C CYS A 150 15.50 1.69 10.48
N ARG A 151 16.04 2.80 10.97
CA ARG A 151 15.31 4.07 11.10
C ARG A 151 14.02 4.02 11.92
N ILE A 152 13.88 3.06 12.85
CA ILE A 152 12.63 2.86 13.59
C ILE A 152 12.20 4.11 14.38
N ASN A 153 13.13 4.81 15.01
CA ASN A 153 12.83 6.01 15.79
C ASN A 153 12.41 7.19 14.91
N GLU A 154 13.03 7.34 13.73
CA GLU A 154 12.64 8.33 12.73
C GLU A 154 11.26 8.01 12.16
N THR A 155 11.03 6.75 11.81
CA THR A 155 9.71 6.27 11.35
C THR A 155 8.61 6.57 12.38
N LYS A 156 8.83 6.29 13.66
CA LYS A 156 7.87 6.60 14.73
C LYS A 156 7.57 8.10 14.82
N LYS A 157 8.58 8.96 14.73
CA LYS A 157 8.40 10.42 14.75
C LYS A 157 7.56 10.90 13.56
N ILE A 158 7.89 10.41 12.35
CA ILE A 158 7.16 10.76 11.12
C ILE A 158 5.70 10.28 11.20
N LEU A 159 5.47 9.05 11.67
CA LEU A 159 4.12 8.50 11.86
C LEU A 159 3.29 9.34 12.82
N LYS A 160 3.84 9.66 13.99
CA LYS A 160 3.16 10.47 15.00
C LYS A 160 2.75 11.82 14.40
N LYS A 161 3.72 12.54 13.83
CA LYS A 161 3.48 13.84 13.19
C LYS A 161 2.40 13.74 12.11
N TYR A 162 2.51 12.75 11.22
CA TYR A 162 1.54 12.58 10.12
C TYR A 162 0.12 12.36 10.64
N ILE A 163 -0.07 11.51 11.64
CA ILE A 163 -1.40 11.23 12.21
C ILE A 163 -1.96 12.48 12.88
N GLU A 164 -1.15 13.21 13.64
CA GLU A 164 -1.56 14.46 14.30
C GLU A 164 -1.96 15.56 13.29
N GLU A 165 -1.29 15.66 12.15
CA GLU A 165 -1.58 16.65 11.10
C GLU A 165 -2.80 16.28 10.25
N GLN A 166 -3.19 15.01 10.18
CA GLN A 166 -4.29 14.54 9.36
C GLN A 166 -5.59 14.31 10.14
N GLY A 167 -5.54 14.14 11.46
CA GLY A 167 -6.72 13.93 12.33
C GLY A 167 -7.37 15.23 12.74
#